data_bb356f2f90845155c780e98212e84b2e
#
_entry.id   bb356f2f90845155c780e98212e84b2e
#
_cell.length_a   1.000
_cell.length_b   1.000
_cell.length_c   1.000
_cell.angle_alpha   90.00
_cell.angle_beta   90.00
_cell.angle_gamma   90.00
#
_symmetry.space_group_name_H-M   'P 1'
#
loop_
_entity.id
_entity.type
_entity.pdbx_description
1 polymer ?
#
loop_
_entity_poly.entity_id
_entity_poly.type
_entity_poly.pdbx_seq_one_letter_code
_entity_poly.pdbx_strand_id
1 'polypeptide(L)'
;MAGNRVAGESYAQKIQEKLGETSLPRIYRERILRLRTRSYHFEKANPAARIDIQHTLLGVELKIGRKRLLCPDLATARYLSVFARVGAADVAVPYDITKISHIADELESSWYRMLLLVDQETGKESPRLRSRVRGLLIAQVRAEIAAAGAGTRIPEFKEIRAQKTRLTTK
;
A
#
# COMPACT_ATOMS: atom_id res chain seq x y z
N MET A 1 -18.17 27.15 3.57
CA MET A 1 -17.84 25.72 3.52
C MET A 1 -17.35 25.23 2.15
N ALA A 2 -17.84 25.75 1.05
CA ALA A 2 -17.34 25.40 -0.30
C ALA A 2 -15.85 25.82 -0.53
N GLY A 3 -15.42 26.96 -0.02
CA GLY A 3 -14.04 27.44 -0.20
C GLY A 3 -12.94 26.54 0.38
N ASN A 4 -13.19 25.89 1.51
CA ASN A 4 -12.24 24.94 2.11
C ASN A 4 -12.13 23.61 1.33
N ARG A 5 -13.16 23.26 0.57
CA ARG A 5 -13.14 22.04 -0.27
C ARG A 5 -12.26 22.23 -1.48
N VAL A 6 -12.47 23.33 -2.18
CA VAL A 6 -11.67 23.71 -3.38
C VAL A 6 -10.19 23.94 -3.02
N ALA A 7 -9.91 24.57 -1.89
CA ALA A 7 -8.54 24.77 -1.42
C ALA A 7 -7.83 23.44 -1.13
N GLY A 8 -8.52 22.48 -0.47
CA GLY A 8 -7.96 21.17 -0.20
C GLY A 8 -7.61 20.37 -1.49
N GLU A 9 -8.48 20.42 -2.47
CA GLU A 9 -8.27 19.76 -3.77
C GLU A 9 -7.10 20.40 -4.55
N SER A 10 -6.96 21.73 -4.50
CA SER A 10 -5.85 22.45 -5.13
C SER A 10 -4.49 22.06 -4.51
N TYR A 11 -4.41 21.99 -3.19
CA TYR A 11 -3.19 21.54 -2.50
C TYR A 11 -2.85 20.09 -2.83
N ALA A 12 -3.85 19.19 -2.85
CA ALA A 12 -3.64 17.80 -3.19
C ALA A 12 -3.09 17.63 -4.61
N GLN A 13 -3.64 18.36 -5.58
CA GLN A 13 -3.16 18.36 -6.96
C GLN A 13 -1.72 18.85 -7.05
N LYS A 14 -1.39 19.95 -6.41
CA LYS A 14 -0.04 20.51 -6.37
C LYS A 14 0.98 19.53 -5.78
N ILE A 15 0.62 18.84 -4.73
CA ILE A 15 1.47 17.82 -4.11
C ILE A 15 1.67 16.62 -5.03
N GLN A 16 0.63 16.16 -5.72
CA GLN A 16 0.75 15.09 -6.70
C GLN A 16 1.68 15.45 -7.86
N GLU A 17 1.59 16.67 -8.37
CA GLU A 17 2.49 17.18 -9.41
C GLU A 17 3.95 17.19 -8.94
N LYS A 18 4.19 17.60 -7.70
CA LYS A 18 5.53 17.60 -7.09
C LYS A 18 6.08 16.19 -6.85
N LEU A 19 5.24 15.22 -6.51
CA LEU A 19 5.63 13.82 -6.37
C LEU A 19 6.03 13.21 -7.71
N GLY A 20 5.30 13.48 -8.79
CA GLY A 20 5.58 13.02 -10.13
C GLY A 20 5.86 11.51 -10.19
N GLU A 21 7.03 11.13 -10.67
CA GLU A 21 7.45 9.73 -10.81
C GLU A 21 7.64 8.99 -9.49
N THR A 22 7.82 9.70 -8.39
CA THR A 22 8.01 9.14 -7.06
C THR A 22 6.70 8.90 -6.30
N SER A 23 5.54 9.10 -6.95
CA SER A 23 4.25 8.84 -6.33
C SER A 23 4.02 7.35 -6.10
N LEU A 24 3.35 7.00 -5.01
CA LEU A 24 3.02 5.60 -4.68
C LEU A 24 2.28 4.86 -5.80
N PRO A 25 1.22 5.42 -6.42
CA PRO A 25 0.53 4.73 -7.51
C PRO A 25 1.41 4.45 -8.70
N ARG A 26 2.33 5.35 -9.01
CA ARG A 26 3.25 5.18 -10.14
C ARG A 26 4.30 4.10 -9.86
N ILE A 27 4.87 4.07 -8.67
CA ILE A 27 5.75 2.98 -8.22
C ILE A 27 5.01 1.64 -8.31
N TYR A 28 3.77 1.60 -7.87
CA TYR A 28 2.94 0.40 -7.91
C TYR A 28 2.73 -0.12 -9.35
N ARG A 29 2.32 0.75 -10.26
CA ARG A 29 2.09 0.38 -11.68
C ARG A 29 3.38 0.04 -12.42
N GLU A 30 4.43 0.84 -12.25
CA GLU A 30 5.64 0.76 -13.08
C GLU A 30 6.69 -0.21 -12.52
N ARG A 31 6.73 -0.38 -11.20
CA ARG A 31 7.76 -1.19 -10.53
C ARG A 31 7.23 -2.51 -9.98
N ILE A 32 6.04 -2.54 -9.46
CA ILE A 32 5.46 -3.71 -8.79
C ILE A 32 4.70 -4.57 -9.79
N LEU A 33 3.72 -4.01 -10.49
CA LEU A 33 2.85 -4.78 -11.40
C LEU A 33 3.57 -5.35 -12.62
N ARG A 34 4.76 -4.89 -12.94
CA ARG A 34 5.61 -5.46 -13.99
C ARG A 34 6.33 -6.73 -13.57
N LEU A 35 6.39 -7.02 -12.28
CA LEU A 35 7.00 -8.20 -11.72
C LEU A 35 5.97 -9.34 -11.65
N ARG A 36 6.47 -10.55 -11.47
CA ARG A 36 5.63 -11.67 -11.07
C ARG A 36 5.15 -11.45 -9.65
N THR A 37 3.84 -11.34 -9.47
CA THR A 37 3.23 -10.99 -8.19
C THR A 37 2.14 -11.97 -7.79
N ARG A 38 1.89 -12.03 -6.49
CA ARG A 38 0.71 -12.65 -5.89
C ARG A 38 -0.18 -11.57 -5.31
N SER A 39 -1.48 -11.80 -5.23
CA SER A 39 -2.41 -10.91 -4.55
C SER A 39 -2.40 -11.16 -3.05
N TYR A 40 -2.38 -10.08 -2.27
CA TYR A 40 -2.58 -10.09 -0.83
C TYR A 40 -3.83 -9.27 -0.48
N HIS A 41 -4.71 -9.85 0.34
CA HIS A 41 -5.94 -9.20 0.79
C HIS A 41 -5.83 -8.77 2.25
N PHE A 42 -6.02 -7.47 2.51
CA PHE A 42 -6.16 -6.93 3.85
C PHE A 42 -7.60 -7.04 4.32
N GLU A 43 -7.84 -7.75 5.43
CA GLU A 43 -9.16 -7.77 6.04
C GLU A 43 -9.45 -6.42 6.68
N LYS A 44 -10.53 -5.77 6.26
CA LYS A 44 -11.02 -4.49 6.77
C LYS A 44 -9.93 -3.41 6.84
N ALA A 45 -9.65 -2.80 5.71
CA ALA A 45 -8.80 -1.62 5.64
C ALA A 45 -9.38 -0.50 6.53
N ASN A 46 -8.69 -0.19 7.62
CA ASN A 46 -8.98 0.96 8.46
C ASN A 46 -7.80 1.93 8.38
N PRO A 47 -7.88 3.01 7.59
CA PRO A 47 -6.77 3.96 7.44
C PRO A 47 -6.44 4.71 8.74
N ALA A 48 -7.35 4.72 9.71
CA ALA A 48 -7.10 5.28 11.04
C ALA A 48 -6.43 4.30 12.01
N ALA A 49 -6.26 3.02 11.64
CA ALA A 49 -5.60 2.04 12.49
C ALA A 49 -4.12 2.38 12.68
N ARG A 50 -3.64 2.20 13.91
CA ARG A 50 -2.21 2.28 14.21
C ARG A 50 -1.49 1.09 13.58
N ILE A 51 -0.42 1.37 12.85
CA ILE A 51 0.39 0.38 12.18
C ILE A 51 1.77 0.36 12.79
N ASP A 52 2.24 -0.82 13.17
CA ASP A 52 3.51 -1.03 13.83
C ASP A 52 4.14 -2.36 13.39
N ILE A 53 5.46 -2.42 13.39
CA ILE A 53 6.23 -3.64 13.10
C ILE A 53 6.93 -4.06 14.38
N GLN A 54 6.71 -5.31 14.79
CA GLN A 54 7.27 -5.87 16.03
C GLN A 54 8.09 -7.12 15.73
N HIS A 55 9.26 -7.21 16.37
CA HIS A 55 10.03 -8.43 16.41
C HIS A 55 9.59 -9.27 17.59
N THR A 56 9.15 -10.47 17.32
CA THR A 56 8.69 -11.43 18.34
C THR A 56 9.51 -12.71 18.30
N LEU A 57 9.30 -13.59 19.25
CA LEU A 57 9.93 -14.92 19.25
C LEU A 57 9.51 -15.78 18.05
N LEU A 58 8.36 -15.48 17.44
CA LEU A 58 7.84 -16.19 16.26
C LEU A 58 8.31 -15.58 14.94
N GLY A 59 8.99 -14.43 14.97
CA GLY A 59 9.45 -13.70 13.80
C GLY A 59 8.98 -12.25 13.77
N VAL A 60 8.77 -11.72 12.57
CA VAL A 60 8.35 -10.32 12.36
C VAL A 60 6.84 -10.26 12.24
N GLU A 61 6.20 -9.46 13.09
CA GLU A 61 4.76 -9.23 13.04
C GLU A 61 4.45 -7.80 12.56
N LEU A 62 3.53 -7.70 11.62
CA LEU A 62 2.89 -6.46 11.25
C LEU A 62 1.59 -6.33 12.06
N LYS A 63 1.54 -5.30 12.90
CA LYS A 63 0.37 -5.00 13.72
C LYS A 63 -0.45 -3.89 13.06
N ILE A 64 -1.70 -4.18 12.77
CA ILE A 64 -2.66 -3.24 12.17
C ILE A 64 -3.83 -3.11 13.16
N GLY A 65 -3.80 -2.06 13.97
CA GLY A 65 -4.75 -1.92 15.06
C GLY A 65 -4.63 -3.08 16.05
N ARG A 66 -5.67 -3.88 16.18
CA ARG A 66 -5.70 -5.08 17.04
C ARG A 66 -5.27 -6.37 16.33
N LYS A 67 -5.15 -6.33 15.02
CA LYS A 67 -4.77 -7.50 14.20
C LYS A 67 -3.26 -7.64 14.13
N ARG A 68 -2.80 -8.88 14.12
CA ARG A 68 -1.40 -9.24 13.95
C ARG A 68 -1.23 -10.13 12.74
N LEU A 69 -0.30 -9.78 11.90
CA LEU A 69 0.07 -10.55 10.71
C LEU A 69 1.52 -10.99 10.85
N LEU A 70 1.75 -12.29 10.89
CA LEU A 70 3.10 -12.84 10.86
C LEU A 70 3.65 -12.72 9.44
N CYS A 71 4.76 -12.03 9.30
CA CYS A 71 5.45 -11.85 8.02
C CYS A 71 6.69 -12.74 7.95
N PRO A 72 7.07 -13.24 6.75
CA PRO A 72 8.24 -14.09 6.60
C PRO A 72 9.55 -13.37 6.92
N ASP A 73 9.60 -12.07 6.70
CA ASP A 73 10.78 -11.22 6.93
C ASP A 73 10.41 -9.76 7.17
N LEU A 74 11.39 -8.95 7.57
CA LEU A 74 11.21 -7.52 7.81
C LEU A 74 10.86 -6.75 6.54
N ALA A 75 11.46 -7.10 5.41
CA ALA A 75 11.20 -6.42 4.14
C ALA A 75 9.74 -6.55 3.71
N THR A 76 9.15 -7.74 3.84
CA THR A 76 7.73 -7.97 3.56
C THR A 76 6.84 -7.20 4.54
N ALA A 77 7.17 -7.16 5.82
CA ALA A 77 6.43 -6.37 6.80
C ALA A 77 6.46 -4.88 6.48
N ARG A 78 7.61 -4.34 6.11
CA ARG A 78 7.78 -2.94 5.67
C ARG A 78 6.98 -2.65 4.41
N TYR A 79 7.04 -3.53 3.43
CA TYR A 79 6.28 -3.44 2.19
C TYR A 79 4.77 -3.35 2.45
N LEU A 80 4.24 -4.30 3.19
CA LEU A 80 2.82 -4.37 3.52
C LEU A 80 2.37 -3.21 4.41
N SER A 81 3.24 -2.70 5.29
CA SER A 81 2.92 -1.59 6.19
C SER A 81 2.53 -0.33 5.44
N VAL A 82 3.17 -0.03 4.31
CA VAL A 82 2.85 1.14 3.49
C VAL A 82 1.44 1.03 2.91
N PHE A 83 1.09 -0.13 2.35
CA PHE A 83 -0.25 -0.36 1.82
C PHE A 83 -1.33 -0.40 2.91
N ALA A 84 -1.00 -0.89 4.09
CA ALA A 84 -1.88 -0.82 5.24
C ALA A 84 -2.14 0.65 5.68
N ARG A 85 -1.12 1.52 5.64
CA ARG A 85 -1.26 2.96 5.90
C ARG A 85 -2.15 3.66 4.88
N VAL A 86 -2.05 3.27 3.62
CA VAL A 86 -2.93 3.74 2.54
C VAL A 86 -4.36 3.26 2.73
N GLY A 87 -4.56 2.14 3.40
CA GLY A 87 -5.86 1.48 3.55
C GLY A 87 -6.28 0.70 2.31
N ALA A 88 -5.32 0.19 1.54
CA ALA A 88 -5.60 -0.65 0.39
C ALA A 88 -6.26 -1.97 0.82
N ALA A 89 -7.20 -2.47 0.02
CA ALA A 89 -7.86 -3.76 0.28
C ALA A 89 -7.06 -4.92 -0.31
N ASP A 90 -6.75 -4.86 -1.60
CA ASP A 90 -6.00 -5.87 -2.32
C ASP A 90 -4.75 -5.26 -2.93
N VAL A 91 -3.62 -5.91 -2.76
CA VAL A 91 -2.34 -5.44 -3.29
C VAL A 91 -1.54 -6.56 -3.92
N ALA A 92 -0.79 -6.24 -4.96
CA ALA A 92 0.20 -7.13 -5.54
C ALA A 92 1.45 -7.17 -4.68
N VAL A 93 1.97 -8.37 -4.42
CA VAL A 93 3.22 -8.59 -3.69
C VAL A 93 4.17 -9.39 -4.58
N PRO A 94 5.39 -8.91 -4.83
CA PRO A 94 6.36 -9.63 -5.64
C PRO A 94 6.73 -10.99 -5.02
N TYR A 95 6.91 -12.01 -5.86
CA TYR A 95 7.43 -13.30 -5.40
C TYR A 95 8.92 -13.24 -5.06
N ASP A 96 9.68 -12.41 -5.76
CA ASP A 96 11.11 -12.27 -5.57
C ASP A 96 11.40 -11.43 -4.31
N ILE A 97 11.80 -12.11 -3.24
CA ILE A 97 12.12 -11.51 -1.95
C ILE A 97 13.25 -10.48 -2.06
N THR A 98 14.20 -10.69 -2.97
CA THR A 98 15.33 -9.77 -3.15
C THR A 98 14.90 -8.40 -3.65
N LYS A 99 13.82 -8.33 -4.41
CA LYS A 99 13.24 -7.08 -4.93
C LYS A 99 12.36 -6.37 -3.91
N ILE A 100 11.74 -7.10 -2.99
CA ILE A 100 10.83 -6.52 -1.98
C ILE A 100 11.54 -5.48 -1.13
N SER A 101 12.78 -5.72 -0.71
CA SER A 101 13.53 -4.80 0.15
C SER A 101 13.75 -3.43 -0.51
N HIS A 102 14.19 -3.41 -1.77
CA HIS A 102 14.38 -2.17 -2.53
C HIS A 102 13.05 -1.43 -2.78
N ILE A 103 12.02 -2.18 -3.14
CA ILE A 103 10.69 -1.61 -3.38
C ILE A 103 10.11 -1.07 -2.07
N ALA A 104 10.30 -1.75 -0.95
CA ALA A 104 9.89 -1.25 0.36
C ALA A 104 10.55 0.08 0.71
N ASP A 105 11.85 0.24 0.43
CA ASP A 105 12.56 1.51 0.60
C ASP A 105 11.95 2.62 -0.25
N GLU A 106 11.64 2.35 -1.51
CA GLU A 106 11.01 3.31 -2.42
C GLU A 106 9.60 3.70 -1.96
N LEU A 107 8.81 2.72 -1.53
CA LEU A 107 7.45 2.94 -1.03
C LEU A 107 7.45 3.78 0.25
N GLU A 108 8.31 3.45 1.20
CA GLU A 108 8.45 4.23 2.44
C GLU A 108 8.91 5.66 2.16
N SER A 109 9.91 5.83 1.29
CA SER A 109 10.39 7.16 0.90
C SER A 109 9.30 7.97 0.23
N SER A 110 8.51 7.37 -0.65
CA SER A 110 7.36 8.03 -1.30
C SER A 110 6.29 8.44 -0.29
N TRP A 111 5.96 7.56 0.64
CA TRP A 111 5.00 7.84 1.70
C TRP A 111 5.43 9.02 2.57
N TYR A 112 6.65 9.00 3.09
CA TYR A 112 7.17 10.08 3.93
C TYR A 112 7.31 11.39 3.15
N ARG A 113 7.73 11.35 1.90
CA ARG A 113 7.80 12.53 1.04
C ARG A 113 6.41 13.14 0.81
N MET A 114 5.40 12.35 0.61
CA MET A 114 4.02 12.83 0.49
C MET A 114 3.59 13.56 1.77
N LEU A 115 3.83 12.96 2.94
CA LEU A 115 3.50 13.59 4.22
C LEU A 115 4.29 14.89 4.46
N LEU A 116 5.57 14.90 4.11
CA LEU A 116 6.41 16.08 4.21
C LEU A 116 5.91 17.21 3.30
N LEU A 117 5.52 16.92 2.08
CA LEU A 117 4.94 17.90 1.16
C LEU A 117 3.61 18.44 1.66
N VAL A 118 2.78 17.61 2.30
CA VAL A 118 1.56 18.09 2.97
C VAL A 118 1.92 19.15 4.02
N ASP A 119 2.89 18.86 4.86
CA ASP A 119 3.32 19.80 5.91
C ASP A 119 3.95 21.08 5.34
N GLN A 120 4.76 20.97 4.32
CA GLN A 120 5.40 22.11 3.67
C GLN A 120 4.41 23.02 2.94
N GLU A 121 3.52 22.45 2.16
CA GLU A 121 2.55 23.21 1.36
C GLU A 121 1.43 23.82 2.22
N THR A 122 1.05 23.16 3.31
CA THR A 122 -0.01 23.63 4.22
C THR A 122 0.50 24.20 5.54
N GLY A 123 1.80 24.44 5.67
CA GLY A 123 2.44 24.81 6.95
C GLY A 123 1.92 26.07 7.62
N LYS A 124 1.35 27.01 6.85
CA LYS A 124 0.74 28.25 7.35
C LYS A 124 -0.77 28.17 7.53
N GLU A 125 -1.35 27.04 7.16
CA GLU A 125 -2.79 26.82 7.14
C GLU A 125 -3.29 26.14 8.43
N SER A 126 -4.62 26.06 8.56
CA SER A 126 -5.22 25.43 9.73
C SER A 126 -4.93 23.92 9.79
N PRO A 127 -4.83 23.32 10.99
CA PRO A 127 -4.68 21.87 11.14
C PRO A 127 -5.79 21.06 10.46
N ARG A 128 -6.99 21.63 10.37
CA ARG A 128 -8.13 20.99 9.67
C ARG A 128 -7.88 20.86 8.17
N LEU A 129 -7.34 21.91 7.54
CA LEU A 129 -7.00 21.88 6.12
C LEU A 129 -5.88 20.88 5.85
N ARG A 130 -4.86 20.85 6.69
CA ARG A 130 -3.77 19.86 6.60
C ARG A 130 -4.29 18.42 6.66
N SER A 131 -5.12 18.09 7.65
CA SER A 131 -5.73 16.77 7.78
C SER A 131 -6.59 16.43 6.58
N ARG A 132 -7.31 17.39 6.03
CA ARG A 132 -8.14 17.20 4.84
C ARG A 132 -7.30 16.92 3.60
N VAL A 133 -6.25 17.68 3.34
CA VAL A 133 -5.33 17.47 2.22
C VAL A 133 -4.70 16.08 2.31
N ARG A 134 -4.23 15.70 3.49
CA ARG A 134 -3.70 14.36 3.75
C ARG A 134 -4.73 13.27 3.45
N GLY A 135 -5.96 13.42 3.93
CA GLY A 135 -7.04 12.46 3.67
C GLY A 135 -7.39 12.33 2.19
N LEU A 136 -7.43 13.46 1.46
CA LEU A 136 -7.66 13.46 0.01
C LEU A 136 -6.56 12.72 -0.76
N LEU A 137 -5.29 12.97 -0.43
CA LEU A 137 -4.16 12.31 -1.05
C LEU A 137 -4.18 10.80 -0.80
N ILE A 138 -4.41 10.38 0.43
CA ILE A 138 -4.50 8.97 0.79
C ILE A 138 -5.66 8.29 0.05
N ALA A 139 -6.82 8.93 -0.03
CA ALA A 139 -7.97 8.41 -0.78
C ALA A 139 -7.68 8.28 -2.28
N GLN A 140 -6.99 9.24 -2.87
CA GLN A 140 -6.57 9.18 -4.27
C GLN A 140 -5.56 8.05 -4.53
N VAL A 141 -4.55 7.91 -3.70
CA VAL A 141 -3.58 6.82 -3.78
C VAL A 141 -4.27 5.46 -3.70
N ARG A 142 -5.19 5.31 -2.74
CA ARG A 142 -5.99 4.08 -2.59
C ARG A 142 -6.81 3.76 -3.83
N ALA A 143 -7.50 4.75 -4.39
CA ALA A 143 -8.32 4.58 -5.57
C ALA A 143 -7.48 4.19 -6.80
N GLU A 144 -6.32 4.79 -7.00
CA GLU A 144 -5.42 4.48 -8.11
C GLU A 144 -4.80 3.08 -7.99
N ILE A 145 -4.45 2.66 -6.79
CA ILE A 145 -3.96 1.29 -6.52
C ILE A 145 -5.08 0.27 -6.80
N ALA A 146 -6.29 0.53 -6.33
CA ALA A 146 -7.44 -0.33 -6.59
C ALA A 146 -7.75 -0.43 -8.09
N ALA A 147 -7.69 0.68 -8.83
CA ALA A 147 -7.89 0.71 -10.28
C ALA A 147 -6.80 -0.06 -11.04
N ALA A 148 -5.56 -0.05 -10.57
CA ALA A 148 -4.45 -0.77 -11.19
C ALA A 148 -4.54 -2.29 -10.97
N GLY A 149 -5.24 -2.74 -9.93
CA GLY A 149 -5.46 -4.15 -9.62
C GLY A 149 -4.40 -4.76 -8.69
N ALA A 150 -4.61 -6.01 -8.32
CA ALA A 150 -3.82 -6.72 -7.30
C ALA A 150 -2.85 -7.77 -7.88
N GLY A 151 -2.49 -7.65 -9.15
CA GLY A 151 -1.58 -8.57 -9.81
C GLY A 151 -2.25 -9.87 -10.29
N THR A 152 -1.45 -10.78 -10.81
CA THR A 152 -1.93 -12.03 -11.40
C THR A 152 -2.19 -13.06 -10.30
N ARG A 153 -3.39 -13.63 -10.27
CA ARG A 153 -3.67 -14.80 -9.43
C ARG A 153 -2.94 -16.02 -9.96
N ILE A 154 -2.14 -16.66 -9.12
CA ILE A 154 -1.64 -18.01 -9.41
C ILE A 154 -2.72 -19.00 -9.03
N PRO A 155 -2.92 -20.07 -9.84
CA PRO A 155 -3.84 -21.15 -9.49
C PRO A 155 -3.54 -21.69 -8.10
N GLU A 156 -4.57 -21.81 -7.26
CA GLU A 156 -4.42 -22.36 -5.92
C GLU A 156 -4.03 -23.85 -5.99
N PHE A 157 -3.28 -24.33 -5.00
CA PHE A 157 -2.87 -25.74 -4.89
C PHE A 157 -4.03 -26.76 -4.96
N LYS A 158 -5.26 -26.34 -4.65
CA LYS A 158 -6.47 -27.15 -4.75
C LYS A 158 -6.77 -27.59 -6.18
N GLU A 159 -6.49 -26.77 -7.18
CA GLU A 159 -6.70 -27.11 -8.60
C GLU A 159 -5.72 -28.18 -9.07
N ILE A 160 -4.49 -28.14 -8.60
CA ILE A 160 -3.46 -29.14 -8.91
C ILE A 160 -3.85 -30.51 -8.30
N ARG A 161 -4.42 -30.53 -7.10
CA ARG A 161 -4.92 -31.78 -6.47
C ARG A 161 -6.11 -32.38 -7.23
N ALA A 162 -7.03 -31.55 -7.70
CA ALA A 162 -8.18 -32.02 -8.50
C ALA A 162 -7.75 -32.62 -9.83
N GLN A 163 -6.75 -32.07 -10.48
CA GLN A 163 -6.19 -32.63 -11.72
C GLN A 163 -5.47 -33.96 -11.50
N LYS A 164 -4.71 -34.12 -10.41
CA LYS A 164 -4.07 -35.40 -10.07
C LYS A 164 -5.08 -36.53 -9.81
N THR A 165 -6.20 -36.22 -9.18
CA THR A 165 -7.24 -37.21 -8.89
C THR A 165 -7.95 -37.67 -10.16
N ARG A 166 -8.05 -36.86 -11.20
CA ARG A 166 -8.63 -37.22 -12.50
C ARG A 166 -7.70 -38.08 -13.37
N LEU A 167 -6.40 -38.02 -13.16
CA LEU A 167 -5.40 -38.81 -13.90
C LEU A 167 -5.19 -40.20 -13.32
N THR A 168 -5.66 -40.49 -12.10
CA THR A 168 -5.50 -41.77 -11.42
C THR A 168 -6.74 -42.72 -11.54
N THR A 169 -7.80 -42.26 -12.20
CA THR A 169 -9.03 -43.01 -12.37
C THR A 169 -9.19 -43.52 -13.84
N LYS A 170 -8.15 -44.16 -14.36
CA LYS A 170 -8.21 -44.99 -15.59
C LYS A 170 -7.61 -46.35 -15.33
#